data_ed7d0a39229619cd4186fcf66c7e9246
#
_entry.id   ed7d0a39229619cd4186fcf66c7e9246
#
_cell.length_a   1.000
_cell.length_b   1.000
_cell.length_c   1.000
_cell.angle_alpha   90.00
_cell.angle_beta   90.00
_cell.angle_gamma   90.00
#
_symmetry.space_group_name_H-M   'P 1'
#
loop_
_entity.id
_entity.type
_entity.pdbx_description
1 polymer ?
#
loop_
_entity_poly.entity_id
_entity_poly.type
_entity_poly.pdbx_seq_one_letter_code
_entity_poly.pdbx_strand_id
1 'polypeptide(L)'
;SKVGKRKGKHLESTEAAGENICFNLLIQQQPVAKDLRRISAALKMVYDMKRIGAQSAEIVDIIGDGHVHEGAEFRHLKQMVKHVVHMVTDSVDAFVHDDETLALKVIQKDVTVDKEFDTIKASLIAHIAELGNDGEYTIDVLMIAKYLERIGDHTVNVAKWVIFSITGELNGEET
;
A
#
# COMPACT_ATOMS: atom_id res chain seq x y z
N SER A 1 63.89 10.54 -25.06
CA SER A 1 62.56 11.11 -25.29
C SER A 1 61.50 10.12 -25.84
N LYS A 2 61.87 9.05 -26.54
CA LYS A 2 60.91 8.01 -27.00
C LYS A 2 60.42 7.09 -25.87
N VAL A 3 61.15 6.91 -24.81
CA VAL A 3 60.82 6.06 -23.66
C VAL A 3 59.78 6.73 -22.74
N GLY A 4 59.86 8.07 -22.58
CA GLY A 4 58.88 8.83 -21.79
C GLY A 4 57.48 8.89 -22.42
N LYS A 5 57.41 9.01 -23.77
CA LYS A 5 56.14 8.97 -24.51
C LYS A 5 55.41 7.61 -24.47
N ARG A 6 56.20 6.50 -24.43
CA ARG A 6 55.64 5.14 -24.29
C ARG A 6 55.11 4.87 -22.89
N LYS A 7 55.76 5.37 -21.83
CA LYS A 7 55.28 5.23 -20.44
C LYS A 7 54.01 6.03 -20.21
N GLY A 8 53.90 7.25 -20.74
CA GLY A 8 52.70 8.06 -20.62
C GLY A 8 51.49 7.42 -21.30
N LYS A 9 51.64 6.93 -22.53
CA LYS A 9 50.54 6.23 -23.23
C LYS A 9 50.09 4.95 -22.54
N HIS A 10 51.00 4.22 -21.89
CA HIS A 10 50.64 3.01 -21.16
C HIS A 10 49.86 3.33 -19.85
N LEU A 11 50.23 4.42 -19.16
CA LEU A 11 49.51 4.91 -17.97
C LEU A 11 48.08 5.38 -18.30
N GLU A 12 47.91 6.21 -19.33
CA GLU A 12 46.62 6.67 -19.80
C GLU A 12 45.69 5.51 -20.23
N SER A 13 46.25 4.50 -20.91
CA SER A 13 45.50 3.29 -21.29
C SER A 13 45.05 2.46 -20.08
N THR A 14 45.86 2.39 -19.02
CA THR A 14 45.57 1.63 -17.80
C THR A 14 44.52 2.35 -16.96
N GLU A 15 44.57 3.69 -16.85
CA GLU A 15 43.53 4.50 -16.18
C GLU A 15 42.20 4.38 -16.89
N ALA A 16 42.14 4.48 -18.21
CA ALA A 16 40.89 4.33 -18.97
C ALA A 16 40.29 2.93 -18.83
N ALA A 17 41.11 1.88 -18.77
CA ALA A 17 40.63 0.52 -18.52
C ALA A 17 40.08 0.36 -17.11
N GLY A 18 40.70 0.99 -16.10
CA GLY A 18 40.23 1.02 -14.70
C GLY A 18 38.90 1.71 -14.56
N GLU A 19 38.72 2.87 -15.19
CA GLU A 19 37.46 3.63 -15.20
C GLU A 19 36.31 2.84 -15.85
N ASN A 20 36.58 2.16 -16.97
CA ASN A 20 35.61 1.29 -17.63
C ASN A 20 35.15 0.11 -16.75
N ILE A 21 36.09 -0.52 -16.02
CA ILE A 21 35.76 -1.62 -15.09
C ILE A 21 34.88 -1.09 -13.96
N CYS A 22 35.20 0.04 -13.35
CA CYS A 22 34.40 0.66 -12.29
C CYS A 22 33.01 1.02 -12.80
N PHE A 23 32.90 1.58 -14.00
CA PHE A 23 31.63 1.94 -14.61
C PHE A 23 30.75 0.71 -14.87
N ASN A 24 31.31 -0.37 -15.41
CA ASN A 24 30.60 -1.62 -15.64
C ASN A 24 30.14 -2.27 -14.34
N LEU A 25 30.94 -2.25 -13.27
CA LEU A 25 30.54 -2.75 -11.95
C LEU A 25 29.37 -1.96 -11.38
N LEU A 26 29.37 -0.63 -11.50
CA LEU A 26 28.25 0.23 -11.06
C LEU A 26 26.97 -0.08 -11.83
N ILE A 27 27.03 -0.26 -13.14
CA ILE A 27 25.89 -0.65 -13.98
C ILE A 27 25.35 -2.01 -13.56
N GLN A 28 26.19 -3.01 -13.28
CA GLN A 28 25.79 -4.34 -12.85
C GLN A 28 25.17 -4.37 -11.45
N GLN A 29 25.51 -3.42 -10.57
CA GLN A 29 24.94 -3.33 -9.22
C GLN A 29 23.53 -2.74 -9.20
N GLN A 30 23.13 -1.93 -10.19
CA GLN A 30 21.79 -1.34 -10.25
C GLN A 30 20.66 -2.38 -10.29
N PRO A 31 20.71 -3.44 -11.11
CA PRO A 31 19.69 -4.49 -11.08
C PRO A 31 19.60 -5.21 -9.74
N VAL A 32 20.74 -5.46 -9.08
CA VAL A 32 20.81 -6.10 -7.75
C VAL A 32 20.15 -5.20 -6.69
N ALA A 33 20.43 -3.90 -6.70
CA ALA A 33 19.83 -2.95 -5.79
C ALA A 33 18.31 -2.88 -5.97
N LYS A 34 17.82 -2.90 -7.21
CA LYS A 34 16.39 -2.94 -7.53
C LYS A 34 15.73 -4.22 -6.99
N ASP A 35 16.36 -5.37 -7.20
CA ASP A 35 15.85 -6.66 -6.73
C ASP A 35 15.79 -6.70 -5.18
N LEU A 36 16.80 -6.17 -4.50
CA LEU A 36 16.83 -6.08 -3.05
C LEU A 36 15.72 -5.15 -2.51
N ARG A 37 15.47 -4.01 -3.18
CA ARG A 37 14.35 -3.14 -2.82
C ARG A 37 13.02 -3.83 -2.99
N ARG A 38 12.83 -4.58 -4.07
CA ARG A 38 11.62 -5.34 -4.34
C ARG A 38 11.37 -6.40 -3.27
N ILE A 39 12.39 -7.15 -2.88
CA ILE A 39 12.32 -8.14 -1.81
C ILE A 39 11.99 -7.47 -0.47
N SER A 40 12.68 -6.38 -0.14
CA SER A 40 12.44 -5.62 1.08
C SER A 40 11.02 -5.07 1.15
N ALA A 41 10.52 -4.49 0.07
CA ALA A 41 9.14 -4.03 -0.04
C ALA A 41 8.14 -5.18 0.14
N ALA A 42 8.36 -6.32 -0.51
CA ALA A 42 7.50 -7.50 -0.38
C ALA A 42 7.40 -7.99 1.06
N LEU A 43 8.52 -8.03 1.80
CA LEU A 43 8.52 -8.41 3.22
C LEU A 43 7.73 -7.43 4.09
N LYS A 44 7.79 -6.13 3.81
CA LYS A 44 6.98 -5.12 4.49
C LYS A 44 5.50 -5.24 4.15
N MET A 45 5.18 -5.50 2.89
CA MET A 45 3.81 -5.71 2.43
C MET A 45 3.16 -6.93 3.12
N VAL A 46 3.91 -7.99 3.39
CA VAL A 46 3.39 -9.18 4.10
C VAL A 46 2.82 -8.82 5.47
N TYR A 47 3.46 -7.92 6.22
CA TYR A 47 2.92 -7.47 7.50
C TYR A 47 1.54 -6.81 7.34
N ASP A 48 1.42 -5.87 6.42
CA ASP A 48 0.15 -5.19 6.16
C ASP A 48 -0.91 -6.16 5.61
N MET A 49 -0.55 -7.10 4.75
CA MET A 49 -1.46 -8.14 4.24
C MET A 49 -1.98 -9.05 5.36
N LYS A 50 -1.17 -9.41 6.33
CA LYS A 50 -1.60 -10.15 7.53
C LYS A 50 -2.59 -9.35 8.35
N ARG A 51 -2.36 -8.05 8.51
CA ARG A 51 -3.29 -7.15 9.23
C ARG A 51 -4.62 -7.00 8.50
N ILE A 52 -4.60 -6.90 7.17
CA ILE A 52 -5.81 -6.91 6.35
C ILE A 52 -6.61 -8.20 6.58
N GLY A 53 -5.95 -9.35 6.57
CA GLY A 53 -6.58 -10.65 6.85
C GLY A 53 -7.20 -10.70 8.24
N ALA A 54 -6.50 -10.22 9.28
CA ALA A 54 -7.01 -10.16 10.65
C ALA A 54 -8.25 -9.26 10.77
N GLN A 55 -8.24 -8.08 10.17
CA GLN A 55 -9.40 -7.17 10.17
C GLN A 55 -10.60 -7.79 9.43
N SER A 56 -10.35 -8.49 8.33
CA SER A 56 -11.38 -9.19 7.57
C SER A 56 -12.04 -10.31 8.39
N ALA A 57 -11.27 -11.06 9.16
CA ALA A 57 -11.79 -12.09 10.05
C ALA A 57 -12.71 -11.51 11.13
N GLU A 58 -12.36 -10.38 11.73
CA GLU A 58 -13.21 -9.68 12.70
C GLU A 58 -14.55 -9.25 12.08
N ILE A 59 -14.55 -8.77 10.84
CA ILE A 59 -15.79 -8.42 10.12
C ILE A 59 -16.68 -9.65 9.94
N VAL A 60 -16.10 -10.77 9.53
CA VAL A 60 -16.85 -12.04 9.33
C VAL A 60 -17.48 -12.51 10.65
N ASP A 61 -16.74 -12.42 11.75
CA ASP A 61 -17.24 -12.80 13.08
C ASP A 61 -18.43 -11.92 13.50
N ILE A 62 -18.33 -10.60 13.32
CA ILE A 62 -19.42 -9.67 13.65
C ILE A 62 -20.66 -9.96 12.79
N ILE A 63 -20.51 -10.19 11.50
CA ILE A 63 -21.62 -10.55 10.61
C ILE A 63 -22.27 -11.88 11.06
N GLY A 64 -21.44 -12.84 11.49
CA GLY A 64 -21.89 -14.13 11.99
C GLY A 64 -22.77 -14.04 13.24
N ASP A 65 -22.64 -13.00 14.05
CA ASP A 65 -23.47 -12.76 15.24
C ASP A 65 -24.93 -12.38 14.91
N GLY A 66 -25.21 -11.98 13.66
CA GLY A 66 -26.55 -11.82 13.13
C GLY A 66 -27.28 -10.52 13.53
N HIS A 67 -26.60 -9.54 14.12
CA HIS A 67 -27.22 -8.27 14.54
C HIS A 67 -27.31 -7.24 13.41
N VAL A 68 -26.53 -7.42 12.34
CA VAL A 68 -26.52 -6.49 11.19
C VAL A 68 -27.58 -6.92 10.18
N HIS A 69 -28.55 -6.06 9.97
CA HIS A 69 -29.66 -6.28 9.05
C HIS A 69 -29.67 -5.24 7.92
N GLU A 70 -30.51 -5.45 6.92
CA GLU A 70 -30.65 -4.51 5.81
C GLU A 70 -31.22 -3.17 6.27
N GLY A 71 -30.62 -2.08 5.77
CA GLY A 71 -30.99 -0.71 6.09
C GLY A 71 -30.12 0.28 5.31
N ALA A 72 -30.23 1.56 5.66
CA ALA A 72 -29.45 2.62 5.01
C ALA A 72 -27.93 2.42 5.20
N GLU A 73 -27.53 2.10 6.43
CA GLU A 73 -26.12 1.87 6.78
C GLU A 73 -25.56 0.64 6.08
N PHE A 74 -26.35 -0.43 5.95
CA PHE A 74 -25.94 -1.64 5.24
C PHE A 74 -25.57 -1.38 3.79
N ARG A 75 -26.32 -0.50 3.12
CA ARG A 75 -26.01 -0.09 1.74
C ARG A 75 -24.66 0.63 1.67
N HIS A 76 -24.40 1.53 2.60
CA HIS A 76 -23.13 2.24 2.70
C HIS A 76 -21.98 1.30 3.02
N LEU A 77 -22.19 0.32 3.92
CA LEU A 77 -21.18 -0.74 4.19
C LEU A 77 -20.84 -1.54 2.94
N LYS A 78 -21.83 -1.93 2.15
CA LYS A 78 -21.59 -2.66 0.88
C LYS A 78 -20.72 -1.84 -0.09
N GLN A 79 -20.96 -0.54 -0.21
CA GLN A 79 -20.16 0.34 -1.05
C GLN A 79 -18.72 0.46 -0.52
N MET A 80 -18.58 0.60 0.78
CA MET A 80 -17.28 0.68 1.44
C MET A 80 -16.48 -0.62 1.23
N VAL A 81 -17.10 -1.78 1.36
CA VAL A 81 -16.49 -3.09 1.05
C VAL A 81 -16.00 -3.13 -0.40
N LYS A 82 -16.80 -2.69 -1.35
CA LYS A 82 -16.41 -2.65 -2.76
C LYS A 82 -15.16 -1.80 -2.99
N HIS A 83 -15.12 -0.61 -2.41
CA HIS A 83 -13.96 0.29 -2.55
C HIS A 83 -12.72 -0.30 -1.91
N VAL A 84 -12.83 -0.87 -0.73
CA VAL A 84 -11.72 -1.49 0.00
C VAL A 84 -11.19 -2.71 -0.75
N VAL A 85 -12.06 -3.58 -1.26
CA VAL A 85 -11.67 -4.75 -2.08
C VAL A 85 -10.92 -4.31 -3.33
N HIS A 86 -11.39 -3.28 -4.03
CA HIS A 86 -10.69 -2.73 -5.19
C HIS A 86 -9.32 -2.17 -4.81
N MET A 87 -9.20 -1.46 -3.70
CA MET A 87 -7.91 -0.95 -3.21
C MET A 87 -6.93 -2.09 -2.95
N VAL A 88 -7.34 -3.16 -2.28
CA VAL A 88 -6.49 -4.33 -2.00
C VAL A 88 -6.04 -4.98 -3.30
N THR A 89 -6.95 -5.25 -4.20
CA THR A 89 -6.66 -5.87 -5.50
C THR A 89 -5.71 -5.00 -6.32
N ASP A 90 -6.00 -3.71 -6.44
CA ASP A 90 -5.18 -2.77 -7.21
C ASP A 90 -3.77 -2.60 -6.61
N SER A 91 -3.63 -2.64 -5.29
CA SER A 91 -2.33 -2.55 -4.64
C SER A 91 -1.44 -3.76 -4.95
N VAL A 92 -2.03 -4.96 -4.98
CA VAL A 92 -1.32 -6.19 -5.37
C VAL A 92 -0.98 -6.17 -6.85
N ASP A 93 -1.91 -5.79 -7.72
CA ASP A 93 -1.68 -5.66 -9.16
C ASP A 93 -0.59 -4.64 -9.47
N ALA A 94 -0.58 -3.51 -8.76
CA ALA A 94 0.46 -2.50 -8.87
C ALA A 94 1.86 -3.06 -8.55
N PHE A 95 1.95 -3.91 -7.54
CA PHE A 95 3.22 -4.59 -7.20
C PHE A 95 3.65 -5.57 -8.29
N VAL A 96 2.73 -6.41 -8.75
CA VAL A 96 3.02 -7.46 -9.75
C VAL A 96 3.48 -6.85 -11.07
N HIS A 97 2.88 -5.73 -11.48
CA HIS A 97 3.15 -5.07 -12.77
C HIS A 97 4.08 -3.85 -12.67
N ASP A 98 4.65 -3.57 -11.51
CA ASP A 98 5.44 -2.35 -11.26
C ASP A 98 4.72 -1.07 -11.73
N ASP A 99 3.43 -0.96 -11.41
CA ASP A 99 2.55 0.12 -11.85
C ASP A 99 2.42 1.21 -10.77
N GLU A 100 3.28 2.22 -10.84
CA GLU A 100 3.29 3.36 -9.91
C GLU A 100 1.98 4.16 -9.97
N THR A 101 1.44 4.37 -11.16
CA THR A 101 0.19 5.12 -11.36
C THR A 101 -0.97 4.44 -10.63
N LEU A 102 -1.06 3.12 -10.73
CA LEU A 102 -2.08 2.34 -10.02
C LEU A 102 -1.92 2.41 -8.51
N ALA A 103 -0.68 2.33 -8.01
CA ALA A 103 -0.38 2.49 -6.58
C ALA A 103 -0.80 3.88 -6.05
N LEU A 104 -0.54 4.95 -6.80
CA LEU A 104 -0.98 6.30 -6.45
C LEU A 104 -2.50 6.42 -6.41
N LYS A 105 -3.21 5.77 -7.32
CA LYS A 105 -4.68 5.73 -7.32
C LYS A 105 -5.23 5.04 -6.06
N VAL A 106 -4.59 3.97 -5.59
CA VAL A 106 -4.96 3.32 -4.33
C VAL A 106 -4.88 4.30 -3.17
N ILE A 107 -3.78 5.04 -3.05
CA ILE A 107 -3.59 6.04 -1.99
C ILE A 107 -4.67 7.13 -2.05
N GLN A 108 -4.99 7.63 -3.24
CA GLN A 108 -6.04 8.63 -3.43
C GLN A 108 -7.44 8.11 -3.08
N LYS A 109 -7.70 6.83 -3.32
CA LYS A 109 -9.00 6.20 -3.04
C LYS A 109 -9.31 6.14 -1.55
N ASP A 110 -8.33 6.14 -0.68
CA ASP A 110 -8.50 6.09 0.77
C ASP A 110 -9.32 7.26 1.30
N VAL A 111 -9.21 8.43 0.71
CA VAL A 111 -10.05 9.60 1.03
C VAL A 111 -11.55 9.28 0.86
N THR A 112 -11.90 8.48 -0.14
CA THR A 112 -13.29 8.05 -0.36
C THR A 112 -13.75 7.10 0.75
N VAL A 113 -12.90 6.17 1.16
CA VAL A 113 -13.19 5.22 2.26
C VAL A 113 -13.39 5.96 3.58
N ASP A 114 -12.53 6.93 3.88
CA ASP A 114 -12.66 7.77 5.08
C ASP A 114 -13.98 8.56 5.09
N LYS A 115 -14.39 9.13 3.96
CA LYS A 115 -15.67 9.82 3.82
C LYS A 115 -16.86 8.88 3.98
N GLU A 116 -16.77 7.66 3.48
CA GLU A 116 -17.82 6.64 3.67
C GLU A 116 -17.95 6.24 5.14
N PHE A 117 -16.84 6.10 5.85
CA PHE A 117 -16.85 5.88 7.29
C PHE A 117 -17.59 7.01 8.02
N ASP A 118 -17.26 8.26 7.72
CA ASP A 118 -17.91 9.43 8.32
C ASP A 118 -19.41 9.47 8.01
N THR A 119 -19.80 9.09 6.80
CA THR A 119 -21.21 9.02 6.40
C THR A 119 -21.98 7.97 7.20
N ILE A 120 -21.40 6.79 7.38
CA ILE A 120 -22.01 5.71 8.19
C ILE A 120 -22.14 6.16 9.64
N LYS A 121 -21.09 6.73 10.20
CA LYS A 121 -21.09 7.25 11.58
C LYS A 121 -22.14 8.32 11.77
N ALA A 122 -22.25 9.29 10.86
CA ALA A 122 -23.26 10.34 10.92
C ALA A 122 -24.69 9.78 10.82
N SER A 123 -24.90 8.81 9.94
CA SER A 123 -26.19 8.12 9.81
C SER A 123 -26.58 7.40 11.10
N LEU A 124 -25.65 6.67 11.72
CA LEU A 124 -25.90 6.02 13.01
C LEU A 124 -26.25 7.00 14.11
N ILE A 125 -25.55 8.12 14.20
CA ILE A 125 -25.82 9.18 15.18
C ILE A 125 -27.22 9.78 14.96
N ALA A 126 -27.58 10.08 13.70
CA ALA A 126 -28.87 10.64 13.36
C ALA A 126 -30.05 9.71 13.70
N HIS A 127 -29.88 8.42 13.56
CA HIS A 127 -30.90 7.41 13.75
C HIS A 127 -30.87 6.73 15.13
N ILE A 128 -29.95 7.10 16.02
CA ILE A 128 -29.74 6.42 17.30
C ILE A 128 -31.03 6.46 18.17
N ALA A 129 -31.80 7.53 18.11
CA ALA A 129 -33.06 7.66 18.81
C ALA A 129 -34.18 6.84 18.17
N GLU A 130 -34.12 6.64 16.84
CA GLU A 130 -35.10 5.87 16.06
C GLU A 130 -34.81 4.36 16.13
N LEU A 131 -33.54 3.96 16.24
CA LEU A 131 -33.11 2.57 16.42
C LEU A 131 -33.55 2.02 17.80
N GLY A 132 -33.97 2.90 18.70
CA GLY A 132 -34.47 2.52 20.02
C GLY A 132 -33.40 1.79 20.83
N ASN A 133 -33.70 0.54 21.23
CA ASN A 133 -32.80 -0.27 22.04
C ASN A 133 -31.89 -1.19 21.20
N ASP A 134 -31.80 -0.99 19.88
CA ASP A 134 -30.93 -1.82 19.00
C ASP A 134 -29.46 -1.35 19.05
N GLY A 135 -28.91 -1.34 20.26
CA GLY A 135 -27.50 -0.99 20.48
C GLY A 135 -26.52 -1.97 19.84
N GLU A 136 -26.87 -3.25 19.74
CA GLU A 136 -26.03 -4.26 19.08
C GLU A 136 -25.87 -3.98 17.60
N TYR A 137 -26.94 -3.65 16.88
CA TYR A 137 -26.87 -3.22 15.49
C TYR A 137 -25.96 -1.99 15.32
N THR A 138 -26.16 -0.97 16.14
CA THR A 138 -25.41 0.29 16.06
C THR A 138 -23.91 0.06 16.27
N ILE A 139 -23.56 -0.71 17.31
CA ILE A 139 -22.15 -1.01 17.61
C ILE A 139 -21.54 -1.88 16.53
N ASP A 140 -22.22 -2.91 16.08
CA ASP A 140 -21.70 -3.86 15.09
C ASP A 140 -21.49 -3.18 13.73
N VAL A 141 -22.41 -2.34 13.27
CA VAL A 141 -22.24 -1.55 12.05
C VAL A 141 -21.04 -0.62 12.16
N LEU A 142 -20.91 0.09 13.28
CA LEU A 142 -19.76 0.99 13.51
C LEU A 142 -18.45 0.24 13.53
N MET A 143 -18.40 -0.92 14.17
CA MET A 143 -17.18 -1.75 14.24
C MET A 143 -16.80 -2.30 12.88
N ILE A 144 -17.75 -2.77 12.08
CA ILE A 144 -17.48 -3.20 10.69
C ILE A 144 -16.91 -2.06 9.88
N ALA A 145 -17.52 -0.88 9.93
CA ALA A 145 -17.02 0.31 9.24
C ALA A 145 -15.59 0.67 9.67
N LYS A 146 -15.30 0.57 10.98
CA LYS A 146 -13.95 0.83 11.50
C LYS A 146 -12.92 -0.19 11.03
N TYR A 147 -13.26 -1.45 10.99
CA TYR A 147 -12.37 -2.48 10.44
C TYR A 147 -12.13 -2.29 8.95
N LEU A 148 -13.14 -1.88 8.17
CA LEU A 148 -12.97 -1.54 6.76
C LEU A 148 -12.03 -0.34 6.56
N GLU A 149 -12.17 0.70 7.37
CA GLU A 149 -11.25 1.85 7.35
C GLU A 149 -9.81 1.41 7.64
N ARG A 150 -9.60 0.56 8.63
CA ARG A 150 -8.27 0.00 8.95
C ARG A 150 -7.68 -0.84 7.81
N ILE A 151 -8.51 -1.62 7.12
CA ILE A 151 -8.07 -2.34 5.92
C ILE A 151 -7.61 -1.34 4.85
N GLY A 152 -8.35 -0.26 4.64
CA GLY A 152 -7.95 0.84 3.75
C GLY A 152 -6.58 1.41 4.12
N ASP A 153 -6.34 1.71 5.39
CA ASP A 153 -5.07 2.25 5.88
C ASP A 153 -3.90 1.28 5.63
N HIS A 154 -4.08 -0.01 5.92
CA HIS A 154 -3.06 -1.01 5.62
C HIS A 154 -2.82 -1.15 4.11
N THR A 155 -3.85 -1.01 3.31
CA THR A 155 -3.73 -1.05 1.84
C THR A 155 -2.96 0.15 1.30
N VAL A 156 -3.14 1.33 1.88
CA VAL A 156 -2.32 2.52 1.58
C VAL A 156 -0.84 2.25 1.88
N ASN A 157 -0.53 1.60 3.00
CA ASN A 157 0.83 1.21 3.32
C ASN A 157 1.40 0.24 2.27
N VAL A 158 0.62 -0.75 1.83
CA VAL A 158 1.01 -1.65 0.73
C VAL A 158 1.36 -0.84 -0.52
N ALA A 159 0.49 0.09 -0.93
CA ALA A 159 0.72 0.93 -2.10
C ALA A 159 1.98 1.80 -1.98
N LYS A 160 2.26 2.35 -0.79
CA LYS A 160 3.50 3.09 -0.52
C LYS A 160 4.74 2.21 -0.66
N TRP A 161 4.71 0.98 -0.19
CA TRP A 161 5.79 0.02 -0.39
C TRP A 161 5.98 -0.38 -1.85
N VAL A 162 4.90 -0.46 -2.61
CA VAL A 162 4.96 -0.68 -4.06
C VAL A 162 5.72 0.47 -4.73
N ILE A 163 5.37 1.72 -4.42
CA ILE A 163 6.06 2.91 -4.95
C ILE A 163 7.54 2.87 -4.57
N PHE A 164 7.86 2.56 -3.32
CA PHE A 164 9.24 2.40 -2.88
C PHE A 164 9.99 1.34 -3.69
N SER A 165 9.37 0.20 -3.98
CA SER A 165 10.00 -0.86 -4.78
C SER A 165 10.38 -0.41 -6.19
N ILE A 166 9.59 0.52 -6.75
CA ILE A 166 9.78 1.07 -8.10
C ILE A 166 10.77 2.22 -8.11
N THR A 167 10.59 3.20 -7.23
CA THR A 167 11.31 4.48 -7.25
C THR A 167 12.53 4.52 -6.32
N GLY A 168 12.55 3.70 -5.29
CA GLY A 168 13.54 3.76 -4.21
C GLY A 168 13.25 4.85 -3.16
N GLU A 169 12.13 5.54 -3.27
CA GLU A 169 11.73 6.63 -2.37
C GLU A 169 10.44 6.28 -1.65
N LEU A 170 10.41 6.50 -0.34
CA LEU A 170 9.19 6.48 0.47
C LEU A 170 8.55 7.86 0.35
N ASN A 171 7.54 8.00 -0.50
CA ASN A 171 6.81 9.26 -0.63
C ASN A 171 6.13 9.61 0.71
N GLY A 172 6.62 10.65 1.38
CA GLY A 172 5.97 11.28 2.51
C GLY A 172 6.79 11.48 3.78
N GLU A 173 8.05 11.06 3.82
CA GLU A 173 8.96 11.44 4.90
C GLU A 173 10.20 12.09 4.32
N GLU A 174 10.11 13.40 4.09
CA GLU A 174 11.29 14.25 4.17
C GLU A 174 11.67 14.31 5.65
N THR A 175 12.81 13.70 5.97
CA THR A 175 13.53 13.88 7.24
C THR A 175 13.93 15.33 7.45
#